data_26d37d2b910af861c735e8c4bd6ec5b6
#
_entry.id   26d37d2b910af861c735e8c4bd6ec5b6
#
_cell.length_a   1.000
_cell.length_b   1.000
_cell.length_c   1.000
_cell.angle_alpha   90.00
_cell.angle_beta   90.00
_cell.angle_gamma   90.00
#
_symmetry.space_group_name_H-M   'P 1'
#
loop_
_entity.id
_entity.type
_entity.pdbx_description
1 polymer ?
#
loop_
_entity_poly.entity_id
_entity_poly.type
_entity_poly.pdbx_seq_one_letter_code
_entity_poly.pdbx_strand_id
1 'polypeptide(L)'
;MAKDIQWFPGHMAKALREISERIKLVDIVIELCDARAPYSSINPELFNIIKNKPRIMILSKKDLAEEKITNEWIKHFEEKGYIAKAMNLNKDNLDIIFSLSKVCLKEKIEKDKRRGLKPQPIRALVVGIPNVGKSTFINKMSKRKAANVGNMPGVTKAQQWIKIKNDFELLDTPGVLWPKFENQEVGTKLAIIGTIKQDILDKSSLASSLLKYLFNKHKEFLINRYNIELVEELNEDNEIVLLERIGQKRGLLRAKGEVEISKVEELILKEFKEGIMGRYSLETVEEIYG
;
A
#
# COMPACT_ATOMS: atom_id res chain seq x y z
N MET A 1 -2.33 20.02 20.02
CA MET A 1 -1.31 20.04 18.94
C MET A 1 -1.00 18.59 18.57
N ALA A 2 -1.36 18.17 17.37
CA ALA A 2 -1.04 16.81 16.88
C ALA A 2 0.49 16.68 16.85
N LYS A 3 1.04 15.61 17.47
CA LYS A 3 2.47 15.31 17.38
C LYS A 3 2.81 15.04 15.93
N ASP A 4 3.79 15.75 15.38
CA ASP A 4 4.36 15.45 14.07
C ASP A 4 4.73 13.97 14.01
N ILE A 5 4.20 13.26 13.00
CA ILE A 5 4.53 11.86 12.77
C ILE A 5 5.97 11.80 12.27
N GLN A 6 6.91 11.60 13.18
CA GLN A 6 8.31 11.36 12.89
C GLN A 6 8.61 9.88 13.13
N TRP A 7 8.65 9.11 12.06
CA TRP A 7 9.01 7.70 12.15
C TRP A 7 10.00 7.32 11.05
N PHE A 8 11.27 7.42 11.39
CA PHE A 8 12.36 7.06 10.48
C PHE A 8 13.40 6.21 11.19
N PRO A 9 13.23 4.89 11.25
CA PRO A 9 14.26 4.00 11.73
C PRO A 9 15.54 4.11 10.87
N GLY A 10 16.71 4.13 11.47
CA GLY A 10 18.00 4.25 10.76
C GLY A 10 18.21 3.21 9.65
N HIS A 11 17.54 2.05 9.75
CA HIS A 11 17.57 1.03 8.70
C HIS A 11 16.89 1.48 7.39
N MET A 12 15.96 2.45 7.40
CA MET A 12 15.32 2.97 6.18
C MET A 12 16.25 3.91 5.41
N ALA A 13 16.98 4.79 6.11
CA ALA A 13 18.03 5.60 5.47
C ALA A 13 19.10 4.73 4.81
N LYS A 14 19.51 3.65 5.50
CA LYS A 14 20.43 2.66 4.95
C LYS A 14 19.85 2.00 3.70
N ALA A 15 18.56 1.60 3.71
CA ALA A 15 17.92 0.97 2.58
C ALA A 15 17.83 1.90 1.35
N LEU A 16 17.52 3.18 1.54
CA LEU A 16 17.51 4.18 0.45
C LEU A 16 18.90 4.33 -0.18
N ARG A 17 19.95 4.39 0.65
CA ARG A 17 21.34 4.45 0.15
C ARG A 17 21.67 3.20 -0.65
N GLU A 18 21.39 2.01 -0.14
CA GLU A 18 21.65 0.75 -0.83
C GLU A 18 20.88 0.64 -2.15
N ILE A 19 19.61 1.13 -2.20
CA ILE A 19 18.84 1.22 -3.44
C ILE A 19 19.53 2.16 -4.43
N SER A 20 19.97 3.34 -3.98
CA SER A 20 20.68 4.31 -4.82
C SER A 20 21.98 3.77 -5.41
N GLU A 21 22.73 2.98 -4.66
CA GLU A 21 23.96 2.33 -5.14
C GLU A 21 23.67 1.25 -6.20
N ARG A 22 22.62 0.47 -6.00
CA ARG A 22 22.27 -0.69 -6.86
C ARG A 22 21.40 -0.38 -8.05
N ILE A 23 20.74 0.79 -8.09
CA ILE A 23 19.84 1.15 -9.18
C ILE A 23 20.51 1.09 -10.55
N LYS A 24 21.83 1.29 -10.62
CA LYS A 24 22.63 1.19 -11.86
C LYS A 24 22.66 -0.23 -12.42
N LEU A 25 22.51 -1.25 -11.58
CA LEU A 25 22.55 -2.66 -11.94
C LEU A 25 21.18 -3.21 -12.39
N VAL A 26 20.16 -2.35 -12.36
CA VAL A 26 18.75 -2.71 -12.57
C VAL A 26 18.28 -2.21 -13.92
N ASP A 27 17.54 -3.03 -14.64
CA ASP A 27 16.94 -2.69 -15.93
C ASP A 27 15.57 -2.04 -15.78
N ILE A 28 14.77 -2.50 -14.82
CA ILE A 28 13.39 -2.09 -14.61
C ILE A 28 13.06 -2.05 -13.11
N VAL A 29 12.16 -1.15 -12.74
CA VAL A 29 11.61 -1.08 -11.38
C VAL A 29 10.16 -1.60 -11.38
N ILE A 30 9.84 -2.45 -10.43
CA ILE A 30 8.47 -2.88 -10.11
C ILE A 30 8.10 -2.21 -8.79
N GLU A 31 7.25 -1.19 -8.86
CA GLU A 31 6.81 -0.42 -7.70
C GLU A 31 5.42 -0.90 -7.27
N LEU A 32 5.31 -1.35 -6.00
CA LEU A 32 4.06 -1.78 -5.41
C LEU A 32 3.45 -0.65 -4.60
N CYS A 33 2.19 -0.32 -4.91
CA CYS A 33 1.33 0.59 -4.17
C CYS A 33 0.13 -0.19 -3.60
N ASP A 34 -0.46 0.25 -2.49
CA ASP A 34 -1.74 -0.29 -2.02
C ASP A 34 -2.89 0.35 -2.82
N ALA A 35 -3.73 -0.45 -3.44
CA ALA A 35 -4.82 0.03 -4.30
C ALA A 35 -5.85 0.90 -3.57
N ARG A 36 -5.90 0.84 -2.23
CA ARG A 36 -6.78 1.67 -1.40
C ARG A 36 -6.27 3.11 -1.24
N ALA A 37 -4.96 3.32 -1.35
CA ALA A 37 -4.31 4.62 -1.20
C ALA A 37 -3.07 4.72 -2.11
N PRO A 38 -3.25 4.78 -3.45
CA PRO A 38 -2.15 4.70 -4.40
C PRO A 38 -1.17 5.88 -4.29
N TYR A 39 -1.66 7.11 -4.14
CA TYR A 39 -0.83 8.30 -3.99
C TYR A 39 -0.01 8.25 -2.69
N SER A 40 -0.67 8.03 -1.56
CA SER A 40 0.00 7.91 -0.27
C SER A 40 0.98 6.75 -0.20
N SER A 41 0.86 5.75 -1.09
CA SER A 41 1.78 4.61 -1.17
C SER A 41 3.07 4.89 -1.93
N ILE A 42 3.18 6.02 -2.65
CA ILE A 42 4.39 6.40 -3.39
C ILE A 42 5.32 7.15 -2.45
N ASN A 43 6.53 6.61 -2.27
CA ASN A 43 7.56 7.27 -1.48
C ASN A 43 8.29 8.32 -2.34
N PRO A 44 8.18 9.64 -2.04
CA PRO A 44 8.78 10.69 -2.85
C PRO A 44 10.32 10.65 -2.88
N GLU A 45 10.98 10.22 -1.80
CA GLU A 45 12.44 10.07 -1.79
C GLU A 45 12.89 8.91 -2.68
N LEU A 46 12.16 7.79 -2.61
CA LEU A 46 12.42 6.66 -3.48
C LEU A 46 12.16 7.01 -4.94
N PHE A 47 11.07 7.75 -5.21
CA PHE A 47 10.75 8.24 -6.56
C PHE A 47 11.93 8.97 -7.20
N ASN A 48 12.60 9.86 -6.47
CA ASN A 48 13.76 10.61 -6.97
C ASN A 48 14.94 9.70 -7.36
N ILE A 49 15.13 8.59 -6.64
CA ILE A 49 16.20 7.61 -6.92
C ILE A 49 15.89 6.82 -8.20
N ILE A 50 14.61 6.43 -8.40
CA ILE A 50 14.21 5.51 -9.47
C ILE A 50 13.64 6.19 -10.72
N LYS A 51 13.46 7.52 -10.74
CA LYS A 51 12.74 8.28 -11.78
C LYS A 51 13.22 8.04 -13.21
N ASN A 52 14.50 7.73 -13.40
CA ASN A 52 15.09 7.51 -14.73
C ASN A 52 15.06 6.03 -15.18
N LYS A 53 14.36 5.16 -14.45
CA LYS A 53 14.23 3.74 -14.81
C LYS A 53 12.86 3.45 -15.39
N PRO A 54 12.78 2.58 -16.43
CA PRO A 54 11.50 2.01 -16.85
C PRO A 54 10.76 1.42 -15.64
N ARG A 55 9.42 1.62 -15.56
CA ARG A 55 8.67 1.30 -14.35
C ARG A 55 7.36 0.59 -14.65
N ILE A 56 7.09 -0.45 -13.85
CA ILE A 56 5.77 -1.07 -13.74
C ILE A 56 5.19 -0.73 -12.38
N MET A 57 4.00 -0.13 -12.37
CA MET A 57 3.22 0.18 -11.17
C MET A 57 2.26 -0.97 -10.88
N ILE A 58 2.34 -1.58 -9.71
CA ILE A 58 1.43 -2.64 -9.28
C ILE A 58 0.57 -2.13 -8.13
N LEU A 59 -0.72 -1.93 -8.40
CA LEU A 59 -1.69 -1.62 -7.38
C LEU A 59 -2.10 -2.94 -6.71
N SER A 60 -1.45 -3.26 -5.61
CA SER A 60 -1.69 -4.49 -4.85
C SER A 60 -2.99 -4.39 -4.05
N LYS A 61 -3.49 -5.53 -3.56
CA LYS A 61 -4.73 -5.61 -2.76
C LYS A 61 -5.96 -5.02 -3.47
N LYS A 62 -6.05 -5.19 -4.79
CA LYS A 62 -7.21 -4.71 -5.57
C LYS A 62 -8.54 -5.26 -5.08
N ASP A 63 -8.51 -6.38 -4.38
CA ASP A 63 -9.67 -7.01 -3.75
C ASP A 63 -10.21 -6.24 -2.54
N LEU A 64 -9.46 -5.28 -2.02
CA LEU A 64 -9.83 -4.40 -0.91
C LEU A 64 -10.19 -2.98 -1.35
N ALA A 65 -9.99 -2.63 -2.62
CA ALA A 65 -10.22 -1.31 -3.19
C ALA A 65 -11.43 -1.28 -4.14
N GLU A 66 -12.01 -0.12 -4.33
CA GLU A 66 -13.08 0.10 -5.31
C GLU A 66 -12.56 -0.04 -6.73
N GLU A 67 -13.21 -0.86 -7.53
CA GLU A 67 -12.77 -1.19 -8.88
C GLU A 67 -12.74 0.05 -9.79
N LYS A 68 -13.78 0.89 -9.74
CA LYS A 68 -13.87 2.12 -10.54
C LYS A 68 -12.68 3.04 -10.23
N ILE A 69 -12.45 3.35 -8.97
CA ILE A 69 -11.37 4.23 -8.52
C ILE A 69 -10.00 3.62 -8.86
N THR A 70 -9.85 2.31 -8.68
CA THR A 70 -8.62 1.61 -9.06
C THR A 70 -8.32 1.73 -10.55
N ASN A 71 -9.33 1.64 -11.41
CA ASN A 71 -9.16 1.81 -12.86
C ASN A 71 -8.82 3.26 -13.24
N GLU A 72 -9.37 4.26 -12.56
CA GLU A 72 -9.00 5.67 -12.73
C GLU A 72 -7.51 5.90 -12.39
N TRP A 73 -7.01 5.30 -11.30
CA TRP A 73 -5.59 5.34 -10.95
C TRP A 73 -4.69 4.63 -11.97
N ILE A 74 -5.10 3.48 -12.51
CA ILE A 74 -4.36 2.80 -13.58
C ILE A 74 -4.22 3.75 -14.78
N LYS A 75 -5.32 4.33 -15.25
CA LYS A 75 -5.32 5.27 -16.36
C LYS A 75 -4.39 6.47 -16.10
N HIS A 76 -4.47 7.05 -14.91
CA HIS A 76 -3.61 8.17 -14.51
C HIS A 76 -2.11 7.80 -14.57
N PHE A 77 -1.71 6.61 -14.11
CA PHE A 77 -0.32 6.16 -14.21
C PHE A 77 0.09 5.89 -15.66
N GLU A 78 -0.80 5.34 -16.49
CA GLU A 78 -0.56 5.10 -17.91
C GLU A 78 -0.38 6.42 -18.68
N GLU A 79 -1.16 7.45 -18.39
CA GLU A 79 -1.02 8.80 -18.94
C GLU A 79 0.33 9.45 -18.57
N LYS A 80 0.90 9.06 -17.43
CA LYS A 80 2.26 9.45 -17.02
C LYS A 80 3.38 8.58 -17.65
N GLY A 81 3.03 7.66 -18.54
CA GLY A 81 3.98 6.81 -19.26
C GLY A 81 4.43 5.56 -18.50
N TYR A 82 3.76 5.18 -17.42
CA TYR A 82 4.03 3.94 -16.71
C TYR A 82 3.17 2.80 -17.25
N ILE A 83 3.63 1.56 -17.11
CA ILE A 83 2.76 0.39 -17.24
C ILE A 83 2.13 0.16 -15.86
N ALA A 84 0.81 0.21 -15.76
CA ALA A 84 0.10 0.03 -14.51
C ALA A 84 -0.82 -1.21 -14.51
N LYS A 85 -0.90 -1.92 -13.37
CA LYS A 85 -1.75 -3.09 -13.23
C LYS A 85 -2.25 -3.25 -11.78
N ALA A 86 -3.56 -3.42 -11.59
CA ALA A 86 -4.09 -3.80 -10.28
C ALA A 86 -4.08 -5.33 -10.12
N MET A 87 -3.62 -5.81 -8.96
CA MET A 87 -3.45 -7.23 -8.71
C MET A 87 -3.85 -7.65 -7.29
N ASN A 88 -4.54 -8.78 -7.19
CA ASN A 88 -4.57 -9.56 -5.96
C ASN A 88 -3.40 -10.53 -5.99
N LEU A 89 -2.34 -10.23 -5.23
CA LEU A 89 -1.11 -11.01 -5.24
C LEU A 89 -1.30 -12.48 -4.82
N ASN A 90 -2.37 -12.81 -4.11
CA ASN A 90 -2.66 -14.16 -3.68
C ASN A 90 -3.41 -14.99 -4.74
N LYS A 91 -4.24 -14.33 -5.56
CA LYS A 91 -5.15 -15.02 -6.51
C LYS A 91 -4.71 -14.91 -7.96
N ASP A 92 -4.16 -13.75 -8.36
CA ASP A 92 -3.85 -13.49 -9.76
C ASP A 92 -2.59 -14.21 -10.23
N ASN A 93 -2.53 -14.48 -11.54
CA ASN A 93 -1.33 -15.01 -12.17
C ASN A 93 -0.30 -13.88 -12.36
N LEU A 94 0.84 -14.00 -11.69
CA LEU A 94 1.93 -13.02 -11.77
C LEU A 94 2.85 -13.25 -12.99
N ASP A 95 2.68 -14.28 -13.78
CA ASP A 95 3.50 -14.52 -14.98
C ASP A 95 3.37 -13.37 -16.02
N ILE A 96 2.25 -12.62 -15.98
CA ILE A 96 2.07 -11.43 -16.80
C ILE A 96 3.19 -10.39 -16.59
N ILE A 97 3.80 -10.34 -15.42
CA ILE A 97 4.88 -9.39 -15.11
C ILE A 97 6.09 -9.59 -16.01
N PHE A 98 6.40 -10.86 -16.39
CA PHE A 98 7.48 -11.12 -17.34
C PHE A 98 7.19 -10.51 -18.72
N SER A 99 5.95 -10.65 -19.19
CA SER A 99 5.53 -10.08 -20.48
C SER A 99 5.54 -8.56 -20.45
N LEU A 100 5.00 -7.95 -19.38
CA LEU A 100 5.00 -6.50 -19.18
C LEU A 100 6.44 -5.95 -19.08
N SER A 101 7.34 -6.66 -18.41
CA SER A 101 8.75 -6.27 -18.33
C SER A 101 9.43 -6.27 -19.70
N LYS A 102 9.15 -7.26 -20.56
CA LYS A 102 9.67 -7.31 -21.94
C LYS A 102 9.10 -6.18 -22.79
N VAL A 103 7.82 -5.84 -22.64
CA VAL A 103 7.19 -4.69 -23.30
C VAL A 103 7.87 -3.40 -22.86
N CYS A 104 8.02 -3.19 -21.55
CA CYS A 104 8.64 -1.99 -20.98
C CYS A 104 10.11 -1.81 -21.41
N LEU A 105 10.83 -2.90 -21.68
CA LEU A 105 12.24 -2.90 -22.08
C LEU A 105 12.45 -3.16 -23.57
N LYS A 106 11.41 -3.08 -24.41
CA LYS A 106 11.46 -3.43 -25.83
C LYS A 106 12.62 -2.72 -26.56
N GLU A 107 12.72 -1.42 -26.41
CA GLU A 107 13.77 -0.62 -27.08
C GLU A 107 15.19 -1.05 -26.66
N LYS A 108 15.39 -1.29 -25.36
CA LYS A 108 16.67 -1.78 -24.83
C LYS A 108 17.01 -3.15 -25.41
N ILE A 109 16.06 -4.10 -25.38
CA ILE A 109 16.26 -5.45 -25.89
C ILE A 109 16.61 -5.43 -27.39
N GLU A 110 15.89 -4.62 -28.20
CA GLU A 110 16.16 -4.48 -29.62
C GLU A 110 17.52 -3.83 -29.90
N LYS A 111 17.90 -2.84 -29.10
CA LYS A 111 19.22 -2.19 -29.19
C LYS A 111 20.36 -3.17 -28.89
N ASP A 112 20.21 -3.97 -27.82
CA ASP A 112 21.20 -4.96 -27.42
C ASP A 112 21.31 -6.06 -28.48
N LYS A 113 20.19 -6.51 -29.06
CA LYS A 113 20.17 -7.47 -30.20
C LYS A 113 20.89 -6.93 -31.42
N ARG A 114 20.64 -5.66 -31.80
CA ARG A 114 21.33 -5.02 -32.95
C ARG A 114 22.84 -4.91 -32.74
N ARG A 115 23.31 -4.83 -31.51
CA ARG A 115 24.72 -4.82 -31.12
C ARG A 115 25.36 -6.21 -31.04
N GLY A 116 24.60 -7.28 -31.32
CA GLY A 116 25.07 -8.65 -31.23
C GLY A 116 25.33 -9.14 -29.80
N LEU A 117 24.78 -8.46 -28.78
CA LEU A 117 24.95 -8.84 -27.40
C LEU A 117 24.13 -10.10 -27.09
N LYS A 118 24.72 -11.04 -26.34
CA LYS A 118 23.99 -12.21 -25.85
C LYS A 118 22.86 -11.78 -24.91
N PRO A 119 21.67 -12.39 -25.00
CA PRO A 119 20.57 -12.11 -24.08
C PRO A 119 21.02 -12.22 -22.62
N GLN A 120 20.79 -11.15 -21.85
CA GLN A 120 21.05 -11.13 -20.42
C GLN A 120 19.72 -11.24 -19.66
N PRO A 121 19.73 -11.81 -18.45
CA PRO A 121 18.55 -11.81 -17.60
C PRO A 121 18.09 -10.36 -17.32
N ILE A 122 16.78 -10.13 -17.39
CA ILE A 122 16.18 -8.88 -16.94
C ILE A 122 16.34 -8.78 -15.43
N ARG A 123 16.97 -7.73 -14.97
CA ARG A 123 17.15 -7.41 -13.56
C ARG A 123 16.11 -6.39 -13.10
N ALA A 124 15.16 -6.84 -12.29
CA ALA A 124 14.09 -6.01 -11.78
C ALA A 124 14.30 -5.71 -10.29
N LEU A 125 14.17 -4.44 -9.93
CA LEU A 125 14.13 -3.98 -8.54
C LEU A 125 12.69 -3.93 -8.06
N VAL A 126 12.39 -4.58 -6.94
CA VAL A 126 11.06 -4.52 -6.32
C VAL A 126 11.09 -3.50 -5.17
N VAL A 127 10.25 -2.47 -5.28
CA VAL A 127 10.18 -1.39 -4.29
C VAL A 127 8.75 -1.14 -3.82
N GLY A 128 8.60 -0.37 -2.77
CA GLY A 128 7.33 0.09 -2.21
C GLY A 128 7.40 0.21 -0.69
N ILE A 129 6.35 0.77 -0.12
CA ILE A 129 6.22 0.99 1.33
C ILE A 129 6.13 -0.35 2.10
N PRO A 130 6.31 -0.35 3.44
CA PRO A 130 6.09 -1.55 4.25
C PRO A 130 4.67 -2.11 4.06
N ASN A 131 4.51 -3.40 4.24
CA ASN A 131 3.22 -4.13 4.23
C ASN A 131 2.39 -4.01 2.92
N VAL A 132 2.94 -3.45 1.84
CA VAL A 132 2.28 -3.35 0.53
C VAL A 132 2.22 -4.69 -0.23
N GLY A 133 2.97 -5.70 0.23
CA GLY A 133 2.96 -7.03 -0.36
C GLY A 133 4.22 -7.43 -1.14
N LYS A 134 5.35 -6.69 -1.00
CA LYS A 134 6.60 -7.00 -1.72
C LYS A 134 7.07 -8.44 -1.56
N SER A 135 7.21 -8.90 -0.31
CA SER A 135 7.66 -10.26 -0.03
C SER A 135 6.67 -11.32 -0.55
N THR A 136 5.37 -11.05 -0.49
CA THR A 136 4.34 -11.90 -1.09
C THR A 136 4.50 -11.99 -2.61
N PHE A 137 4.69 -10.83 -3.27
CA PHE A 137 4.95 -10.75 -4.70
C PHE A 137 6.18 -11.57 -5.10
N ILE A 138 7.31 -11.36 -4.42
CA ILE A 138 8.58 -12.06 -4.69
C ILE A 138 8.46 -13.55 -4.48
N ASN A 139 7.85 -13.98 -3.37
CA ASN A 139 7.66 -15.41 -3.08
C ASN A 139 6.78 -16.09 -4.11
N LYS A 140 5.72 -15.41 -4.56
CA LYS A 140 4.83 -15.96 -5.58
C LYS A 140 5.51 -16.01 -6.96
N MET A 141 6.28 -14.97 -7.33
CA MET A 141 7.08 -14.96 -8.55
C MET A 141 8.14 -16.07 -8.55
N SER A 142 8.78 -16.31 -7.42
CA SER A 142 9.83 -17.35 -7.29
C SER A 142 9.27 -18.77 -7.14
N LYS A 143 7.95 -18.91 -6.94
CA LYS A 143 7.28 -20.20 -6.63
C LYS A 143 7.86 -20.91 -5.40
N ARG A 144 8.52 -20.17 -4.51
CA ARG A 144 9.15 -20.69 -3.28
C ARG A 144 9.22 -19.58 -2.23
N LYS A 145 9.48 -19.94 -0.98
CA LYS A 145 9.71 -18.99 0.11
C LYS A 145 11.12 -18.40 -0.03
N ALA A 146 11.27 -17.42 -0.92
CA ALA A 146 12.53 -16.74 -1.20
C ALA A 146 12.73 -15.45 -0.38
N ALA A 147 11.63 -14.85 0.10
CA ALA A 147 11.64 -13.67 0.94
C ALA A 147 10.81 -13.89 2.21
N ASN A 148 11.18 -13.23 3.30
CA ASN A 148 10.42 -13.31 4.54
C ASN A 148 9.13 -12.48 4.46
N VAL A 149 8.01 -13.10 4.82
CA VAL A 149 6.69 -12.46 4.86
C VAL A 149 6.30 -12.21 6.32
N GLY A 150 5.83 -11.02 6.63
CA GLY A 150 5.29 -10.68 7.95
C GLY A 150 4.43 -9.43 7.88
N ASN A 151 3.46 -9.34 8.79
CA ASN A 151 2.56 -8.20 8.89
C ASN A 151 3.16 -7.02 9.68
N MET A 152 4.45 -7.13 10.05
CA MET A 152 5.19 -6.08 10.76
C MET A 152 6.14 -5.35 9.82
N PRO A 153 6.28 -4.02 9.92
CA PRO A 153 7.31 -3.26 9.22
C PRO A 153 8.73 -3.77 9.57
N GLY A 154 9.62 -3.85 8.57
CA GLY A 154 11.03 -4.21 8.78
C GLY A 154 11.35 -5.70 8.75
N VAL A 155 10.47 -6.56 8.22
CA VAL A 155 10.70 -8.00 8.09
C VAL A 155 11.87 -8.33 7.16
N THR A 156 12.02 -7.62 6.04
CA THR A 156 13.17 -7.73 5.13
C THR A 156 14.27 -6.79 5.61
N LYS A 157 15.40 -7.35 6.05
CA LYS A 157 16.50 -6.59 6.66
C LYS A 157 17.64 -6.26 5.70
N ALA A 158 17.80 -6.98 4.60
CA ALA A 158 18.87 -6.80 3.63
C ALA A 158 18.39 -7.05 2.21
N GLN A 159 19.02 -6.39 1.24
CA GLN A 159 18.78 -6.60 -0.18
C GLN A 159 19.44 -7.90 -0.67
N GLN A 160 18.73 -8.68 -1.47
CA GLN A 160 19.25 -9.91 -2.06
C GLN A 160 18.75 -10.14 -3.49
N TRP A 161 19.61 -10.68 -4.37
CA TRP A 161 19.20 -11.13 -5.69
C TRP A 161 18.51 -12.49 -5.61
N ILE A 162 17.34 -12.57 -6.23
CA ILE A 162 16.54 -13.79 -6.28
C ILE A 162 16.34 -14.17 -7.75
N LYS A 163 16.93 -15.28 -8.17
CA LYS A 163 16.74 -15.84 -9.51
C LYS A 163 15.33 -16.43 -9.61
N ILE A 164 14.52 -15.88 -10.50
CA ILE A 164 13.12 -16.30 -10.72
C ILE A 164 13.05 -17.29 -11.88
N LYS A 165 13.64 -16.92 -13.01
CA LYS A 165 13.80 -17.73 -14.23
C LYS A 165 15.23 -17.54 -14.76
N ASN A 166 15.61 -18.30 -15.79
CA ASN A 166 16.93 -18.13 -16.40
C ASN A 166 17.14 -16.74 -16.99
N ASP A 167 16.05 -16.09 -17.40
CA ASP A 167 16.03 -14.76 -18.05
C ASP A 167 15.47 -13.66 -17.16
N PHE A 168 15.27 -13.90 -15.82
CA PHE A 168 14.67 -12.90 -14.92
C PHE A 168 15.17 -13.04 -13.48
N GLU A 169 15.69 -11.96 -12.94
CA GLU A 169 16.17 -11.82 -11.57
C GLU A 169 15.47 -10.68 -10.85
N LEU A 170 15.09 -10.87 -9.60
CA LEU A 170 14.54 -9.82 -8.72
C LEU A 170 15.55 -9.43 -7.65
N LEU A 171 15.64 -8.13 -7.39
CA LEU A 171 16.29 -7.60 -6.21
C LEU A 171 15.21 -7.27 -5.17
N ASP A 172 15.20 -8.03 -4.06
CA ASP A 172 14.33 -7.74 -2.93
C ASP A 172 14.89 -6.58 -2.11
N THR A 173 14.02 -5.67 -1.70
CA THR A 173 14.37 -4.53 -0.88
C THR A 173 13.49 -4.43 0.35
N PRO A 174 14.01 -3.91 1.49
CA PRO A 174 13.18 -3.51 2.60
C PRO A 174 12.08 -2.54 2.17
N GLY A 175 10.95 -2.55 2.86
CA GLY A 175 9.94 -1.51 2.71
C GLY A 175 10.46 -0.19 3.26
N VAL A 176 10.34 0.87 2.49
CA VAL A 176 10.88 2.18 2.85
C VAL A 176 9.78 3.23 2.89
N LEU A 177 9.70 3.92 4.03
CA LEU A 177 8.94 5.14 4.21
C LEU A 177 9.92 6.32 4.28
N TRP A 178 9.43 7.53 4.15
CA TRP A 178 10.23 8.75 4.29
C TRP A 178 10.15 9.32 5.72
N PRO A 179 11.12 10.16 6.13
CA PRO A 179 11.31 10.56 7.53
C PRO A 179 10.14 11.38 8.11
N LYS A 180 9.56 12.24 7.31
CA LYS A 180 8.52 13.17 7.72
C LYS A 180 7.43 13.23 6.66
N PHE A 181 6.18 13.09 7.08
CA PHE A 181 5.03 13.33 6.22
C PHE A 181 4.74 14.83 6.21
N GLU A 182 4.97 15.49 5.06
CA GLU A 182 4.61 16.91 4.88
C GLU A 182 3.10 17.10 5.01
N ASN A 183 2.33 16.14 4.48
CA ASN A 183 0.88 16.06 4.66
C ASN A 183 0.53 14.98 5.68
N GLN A 184 -0.04 15.40 6.82
CA GLN A 184 -0.48 14.51 7.90
C GLN A 184 -1.57 13.53 7.45
N GLU A 185 -2.39 13.92 6.46
CA GLU A 185 -3.42 13.06 5.89
C GLU A 185 -2.82 11.81 5.22
N VAL A 186 -1.68 11.95 4.54
CA VAL A 186 -0.93 10.82 3.97
C VAL A 186 -0.54 9.84 5.07
N GLY A 187 0.02 10.34 6.18
CA GLY A 187 0.38 9.51 7.33
C GLY A 187 -0.83 8.78 7.93
N THR A 188 -1.95 9.48 8.05
CA THR A 188 -3.22 8.91 8.56
C THR A 188 -3.73 7.78 7.64
N LYS A 189 -3.79 8.00 6.34
CA LYS A 189 -4.19 6.98 5.36
C LYS A 189 -3.27 5.75 5.40
N LEU A 190 -1.95 5.96 5.47
CA LEU A 190 -0.97 4.89 5.59
C LEU A 190 -1.12 4.07 6.89
N ALA A 191 -1.48 4.71 8.00
CA ALA A 191 -1.75 4.03 9.26
C ALA A 191 -3.07 3.23 9.21
N ILE A 192 -4.12 3.78 8.61
CA ILE A 192 -5.41 3.10 8.41
C ILE A 192 -5.23 1.83 7.58
N ILE A 193 -4.47 1.88 6.48
CA ILE A 193 -4.20 0.69 5.66
C ILE A 193 -3.15 -0.26 6.26
N GLY A 194 -2.55 0.10 7.40
CA GLY A 194 -1.63 -0.75 8.17
C GLY A 194 -0.17 -0.75 7.67
N THR A 195 0.25 0.30 6.97
CA THR A 195 1.63 0.48 6.52
C THR A 195 2.54 0.95 7.63
N ILE A 196 2.03 1.81 8.51
CA ILE A 196 2.70 2.33 9.69
C ILE A 196 2.16 1.57 10.91
N LYS A 197 3.01 1.36 11.93
CA LYS A 197 2.54 0.83 13.22
C LYS A 197 1.56 1.81 13.84
N GLN A 198 0.38 1.33 14.21
CA GLN A 198 -0.67 2.15 14.83
C GLN A 198 -0.26 2.72 16.19
N ASP A 199 0.73 2.11 16.87
CA ASP A 199 1.26 2.58 18.14
C ASP A 199 1.97 3.95 18.06
N ILE A 200 2.26 4.43 16.84
CA ILE A 200 2.92 5.73 16.58
C ILE A 200 1.88 6.85 16.51
N LEU A 201 0.65 6.51 16.21
CA LEU A 201 -0.47 7.45 16.12
C LEU A 201 -1.49 7.12 17.20
N ASP A 202 -2.18 8.13 17.65
CA ASP A 202 -3.33 7.94 18.51
C ASP A 202 -4.41 7.15 17.77
N LYS A 203 -4.75 5.98 18.29
CA LYS A 203 -5.74 5.07 17.69
C LYS A 203 -7.11 5.72 17.57
N SER A 204 -7.46 6.54 18.56
CA SER A 204 -8.73 7.27 18.59
C SER A 204 -8.82 8.22 17.40
N SER A 205 -7.78 9.02 17.17
CA SER A 205 -7.70 9.94 16.02
C SER A 205 -7.77 9.19 14.68
N LEU A 206 -7.16 8.01 14.57
CA LEU A 206 -7.24 7.18 13.36
C LEU A 206 -8.66 6.63 13.14
N ALA A 207 -9.28 6.12 14.19
CA ALA A 207 -10.64 5.60 14.13
C ALA A 207 -11.65 6.69 13.79
N SER A 208 -11.51 7.89 14.40
CA SER A 208 -12.29 9.08 14.09
C SER A 208 -12.16 9.47 12.61
N SER A 209 -10.94 9.54 12.09
CA SER A 209 -10.69 9.87 10.68
C SER A 209 -11.34 8.85 9.74
N LEU A 210 -11.22 7.56 10.04
CA LEU A 210 -11.85 6.50 9.26
C LEU A 210 -13.38 6.55 9.35
N LEU A 211 -13.93 6.78 10.54
CA LEU A 211 -15.36 6.87 10.76
C LEU A 211 -15.96 8.06 10.00
N LYS A 212 -15.30 9.23 10.03
CA LYS A 212 -15.68 10.42 9.24
C LYS A 212 -15.66 10.13 7.74
N TYR A 213 -14.62 9.46 7.25
CA TYR A 213 -14.55 9.04 5.86
C TYR A 213 -15.72 8.12 5.48
N LEU A 214 -15.99 7.07 6.26
CA LEU A 214 -17.08 6.13 6.02
C LEU A 214 -18.45 6.81 6.13
N PHE A 215 -18.63 7.69 7.10
CA PHE A 215 -19.87 8.44 7.27
C PHE A 215 -20.16 9.35 6.09
N ASN A 216 -19.17 10.05 5.56
CA ASN A 216 -19.36 10.99 4.47
C ASN A 216 -19.55 10.31 3.10
N LYS A 217 -18.86 9.20 2.85
CA LYS A 217 -18.82 8.57 1.54
C LYS A 217 -19.57 7.23 1.46
N HIS A 218 -19.79 6.57 2.58
CA HIS A 218 -20.29 5.18 2.63
C HIS A 218 -21.26 4.94 3.78
N LYS A 219 -22.22 5.87 3.98
CA LYS A 219 -23.23 5.81 5.07
C LYS A 219 -23.96 4.47 5.14
N GLU A 220 -24.43 3.98 4.00
CA GLU A 220 -25.18 2.71 3.91
C GLU A 220 -24.37 1.53 4.42
N PHE A 221 -23.06 1.58 4.26
CA PHE A 221 -22.19 0.55 4.79
C PHE A 221 -22.23 0.50 6.31
N LEU A 222 -22.09 1.63 7.01
CA LEU A 222 -22.16 1.69 8.48
C LEU A 222 -23.49 1.15 8.98
N ILE A 223 -24.60 1.53 8.33
CA ILE A 223 -25.94 1.04 8.65
C ILE A 223 -25.99 -0.49 8.49
N ASN A 224 -25.64 -1.00 7.32
CA ASN A 224 -25.79 -2.42 7.00
C ASN A 224 -24.83 -3.30 7.79
N ARG A 225 -23.56 -2.85 7.95
CA ARG A 225 -22.53 -3.64 8.64
C ARG A 225 -22.78 -3.74 10.13
N TYR A 226 -23.16 -2.63 10.77
CA TYR A 226 -23.31 -2.58 12.22
C TYR A 226 -24.76 -2.67 12.69
N ASN A 227 -25.73 -2.60 11.76
CA ASN A 227 -27.17 -2.58 12.03
C ASN A 227 -27.52 -1.47 13.05
N ILE A 228 -27.10 -0.23 12.73
CA ILE A 228 -27.27 0.96 13.53
C ILE A 228 -27.98 2.05 12.77
N GLU A 229 -28.63 2.94 13.49
CA GLU A 229 -29.10 4.23 12.97
C GLU A 229 -27.96 5.22 13.01
N LEU A 230 -27.78 6.00 11.94
CA LEU A 230 -26.80 7.07 11.91
C LEU A 230 -27.34 8.33 12.58
N VAL A 231 -26.44 9.21 12.98
CA VAL A 231 -26.72 10.58 13.35
C VAL A 231 -26.93 11.40 12.07
N GLU A 232 -27.60 12.56 12.14
CA GLU A 232 -27.85 13.42 10.97
C GLU A 232 -26.53 13.95 10.40
N GLU A 233 -25.69 14.48 11.26
CA GLU A 233 -24.35 14.99 10.95
C GLU A 233 -23.34 14.37 11.93
N LEU A 234 -22.10 14.14 11.49
CA LEU A 234 -21.04 13.64 12.35
C LEU A 234 -20.14 14.80 12.78
N ASN A 235 -20.16 15.10 14.07
CA ASN A 235 -19.30 16.08 14.74
C ASN A 235 -18.64 15.46 15.97
N GLU A 236 -17.82 16.22 16.69
CA GLU A 236 -17.08 15.72 17.86
C GLU A 236 -18.00 15.23 18.98
N ASP A 237 -19.16 15.90 19.18
CA ASP A 237 -20.09 15.57 20.26
C ASP A 237 -20.89 14.27 20.02
N ASN A 238 -21.22 13.96 18.75
CA ASN A 238 -22.04 12.81 18.42
C ASN A 238 -21.27 11.63 17.79
N GLU A 239 -19.98 11.79 17.55
CA GLU A 239 -19.11 10.67 17.15
C GLU A 239 -19.10 9.57 18.21
N ILE A 240 -19.03 9.94 19.48
CA ILE A 240 -19.10 8.99 20.60
C ILE A 240 -20.42 8.21 20.60
N VAL A 241 -21.54 8.86 20.28
CA VAL A 241 -22.86 8.19 20.19
C VAL A 241 -22.85 7.13 19.11
N LEU A 242 -22.20 7.41 17.96
CA LEU A 242 -22.10 6.43 16.88
C LEU A 242 -21.21 5.25 17.27
N LEU A 243 -20.09 5.51 17.95
CA LEU A 243 -19.23 4.45 18.48
C LEU A 243 -19.94 3.61 19.54
N GLU A 244 -20.73 4.23 20.43
CA GLU A 244 -21.54 3.52 21.42
C GLU A 244 -22.57 2.60 20.76
N ARG A 245 -23.28 3.07 19.73
CA ARG A 245 -24.22 2.24 18.98
C ARG A 245 -23.54 1.03 18.35
N ILE A 246 -22.37 1.21 17.74
CA ILE A 246 -21.56 0.11 17.20
C ILE A 246 -21.15 -0.86 18.30
N GLY A 247 -20.64 -0.35 19.42
CA GLY A 247 -20.19 -1.15 20.54
C GLY A 247 -21.31 -2.00 21.17
N GLN A 248 -22.48 -1.43 21.36
CA GLN A 248 -23.67 -2.14 21.83
C GLN A 248 -24.06 -3.29 20.88
N LYS A 249 -24.13 -3.00 19.56
CA LYS A 249 -24.48 -4.02 18.56
C LYS A 249 -23.44 -5.14 18.45
N ARG A 250 -22.18 -4.84 18.75
CA ARG A 250 -21.07 -5.81 18.70
C ARG A 250 -20.78 -6.48 20.04
N GLY A 251 -21.49 -6.10 21.11
CA GLY A 251 -21.29 -6.67 22.44
C GLY A 251 -19.95 -6.28 23.06
N LEU A 252 -19.38 -5.13 22.68
CA LEU A 252 -18.10 -4.63 23.21
C LEU A 252 -18.35 -3.84 24.49
N LEU A 253 -18.75 -4.54 25.54
CA LEU A 253 -19.18 -3.97 26.81
C LEU A 253 -18.16 -4.25 27.92
N ARG A 254 -18.03 -3.29 28.83
CA ARG A 254 -17.35 -3.45 30.13
C ARG A 254 -18.29 -4.02 31.18
N ALA A 255 -17.74 -4.31 32.38
CA ALA A 255 -18.55 -4.54 33.56
C ALA A 255 -19.50 -3.35 33.77
N LYS A 256 -20.78 -3.63 34.10
CA LYS A 256 -21.91 -2.68 34.21
C LYS A 256 -22.58 -2.26 32.90
N GLY A 257 -22.23 -2.85 31.74
CA GLY A 257 -22.93 -2.62 30.47
C GLY A 257 -22.49 -1.38 29.70
N GLU A 258 -21.46 -0.67 30.14
CA GLU A 258 -20.88 0.47 29.42
C GLU A 258 -20.08 -0.01 28.18
N VAL A 259 -20.17 0.71 27.09
CA VAL A 259 -19.39 0.39 25.87
C VAL A 259 -17.90 0.67 26.08
N GLU A 260 -17.06 -0.26 25.69
CA GLU A 260 -15.60 -0.08 25.68
C GLU A 260 -15.15 0.55 24.36
N ILE A 261 -15.18 1.88 24.30
CA ILE A 261 -14.93 2.67 23.09
C ILE A 261 -13.62 2.28 22.41
N SER A 262 -12.54 2.08 23.16
CA SER A 262 -11.23 1.68 22.59
C SER A 262 -11.29 0.36 21.82
N LYS A 263 -12.13 -0.58 22.22
CA LYS A 263 -12.34 -1.84 21.47
C LYS A 263 -13.17 -1.62 20.21
N VAL A 264 -14.09 -0.66 20.23
CA VAL A 264 -14.87 -0.29 19.04
C VAL A 264 -13.96 0.35 18.00
N GLU A 265 -13.10 1.27 18.40
CA GLU A 265 -12.09 1.91 17.54
C GLU A 265 -11.14 0.86 16.93
N GLU A 266 -10.64 -0.07 17.73
CA GLU A 266 -9.81 -1.19 17.25
C GLU A 266 -10.56 -2.09 16.26
N LEU A 267 -11.83 -2.37 16.53
CA LEU A 267 -12.68 -3.17 15.64
C LEU A 267 -12.82 -2.50 14.26
N ILE A 268 -13.17 -1.21 14.23
CA ILE A 268 -13.37 -0.46 12.98
C ILE A 268 -12.09 -0.45 12.16
N LEU A 269 -10.96 -0.11 12.75
CA LEU A 269 -9.66 -0.10 12.08
C LEU A 269 -9.25 -1.48 11.56
N LYS A 270 -9.48 -2.53 12.35
CA LYS A 270 -9.20 -3.91 11.98
C LYS A 270 -10.07 -4.37 10.82
N GLU A 271 -11.39 -4.16 10.89
CA GLU A 271 -12.33 -4.58 9.87
C GLU A 271 -12.05 -3.90 8.52
N PHE A 272 -11.69 -2.61 8.53
CA PHE A 272 -11.28 -1.90 7.33
C PHE A 272 -9.98 -2.50 6.73
N LYS A 273 -8.97 -2.68 7.57
CA LYS A 273 -7.67 -3.22 7.15
C LYS A 273 -7.78 -4.62 6.54
N GLU A 274 -8.63 -5.48 7.12
CA GLU A 274 -8.85 -6.86 6.69
C GLU A 274 -9.85 -6.99 5.53
N GLY A 275 -10.49 -5.90 5.11
CA GLY A 275 -11.48 -5.90 4.03
C GLY A 275 -12.82 -6.52 4.42
N ILE A 276 -13.08 -6.72 5.71
CA ILE A 276 -14.37 -7.22 6.22
C ILE A 276 -15.49 -6.22 5.91
N MET A 277 -15.12 -4.95 5.87
CA MET A 277 -16.01 -3.86 5.54
C MET A 277 -16.42 -3.80 4.06
N GLY A 278 -15.69 -4.45 3.17
CA GLY A 278 -15.89 -4.35 1.73
C GLY A 278 -14.69 -3.73 1.02
N ARG A 279 -14.94 -3.13 -0.15
CA ARG A 279 -13.91 -2.51 -0.98
C ARG A 279 -14.03 -1.00 -0.90
N TYR A 280 -13.00 -0.33 -0.40
CA TYR A 280 -12.97 1.12 -0.25
C TYR A 280 -11.63 1.70 -0.64
N SER A 281 -11.66 2.87 -1.28
CA SER A 281 -10.47 3.61 -1.71
C SER A 281 -10.42 4.94 -0.97
N LEU A 282 -9.37 5.18 -0.21
CA LEU A 282 -9.19 6.41 0.59
C LEU A 282 -8.77 7.61 -0.25
N GLU A 283 -8.52 7.41 -1.55
CA GLU A 283 -8.01 8.43 -2.47
C GLU A 283 -8.58 8.26 -3.86
N THR A 284 -9.04 9.35 -4.45
CA THR A 284 -9.37 9.42 -5.87
C THR A 284 -8.35 10.26 -6.64
N VAL A 285 -8.27 10.10 -7.94
CA VAL A 285 -7.40 10.93 -8.80
C VAL A 285 -7.85 12.38 -8.76
N GLU A 286 -9.17 12.62 -8.75
CA GLU A 286 -9.78 13.94 -8.70
C GLU A 286 -9.42 14.69 -7.40
N GLU A 287 -9.49 14.03 -6.23
CA GLU A 287 -9.12 14.66 -4.95
C GLU A 287 -7.64 15.05 -4.85
N ILE A 288 -6.76 14.38 -5.59
CA ILE A 288 -5.32 14.61 -5.51
C ILE A 288 -4.83 15.57 -6.58
N TYR A 289 -5.42 15.54 -7.79
CA TYR A 289 -4.90 16.25 -8.97
C TYR A 289 -5.96 17.10 -9.70
N GLY A 290 -7.21 17.12 -9.22
CA GLY A 290 -8.33 17.87 -9.79
C GLY A 290 -8.38 19.36 -9.44
#